data_3fac11c40bb65c935dee7c2c7f40be19
#
_entry.id   3fac11c40bb65c935dee7c2c7f40be19
#
_cell.length_a   1.000
_cell.length_b   1.000
_cell.length_c   1.000
_cell.angle_alpha   90.00
_cell.angle_beta   90.00
_cell.angle_gamma   90.00
#
_symmetry.space_group_name_H-M   'P 1'
#
loop_
_entity.id
_entity.type
_entity.pdbx_description
1 polymer ?
#
loop_
_entity_poly.entity_id
_entity_poly.type
_entity_poly.pdbx_seq_one_letter_code
_entity_poly.pdbx_strand_id
1 'polypeptide(L)'
;MFLRAVLKVQHVRKHCILMCCTFSTALKKKDREELYAYMMGIIRHCNSIPIRIGGTNDHVHILCTLPRDILIADFVKKIKHSSSSFLKEKDNFYFPFYWQAGYGAFSVSSSIVDKTIAYIDNQMMHHHTMTFREEYTMFLKEYDIDYNEDYVFRD
;
A
#
# COMPACT_ATOMS: atom_id res chain seq x y z
N MET A 1 -30.18 -12.12 7.42
CA MET A 1 -29.27 -10.97 7.42
C MET A 1 -27.83 -11.33 7.78
N PHE A 2 -27.62 -12.19 8.77
CA PHE A 2 -26.28 -12.63 9.22
C PHE A 2 -25.50 -13.45 8.17
N LEU A 3 -26.16 -14.33 7.44
CA LEU A 3 -25.52 -15.19 6.44
C LEU A 3 -24.97 -14.38 5.23
N ARG A 4 -25.63 -13.29 4.83
CA ARG A 4 -25.16 -12.39 3.75
C ARG A 4 -23.92 -11.57 4.16
N ALA A 5 -23.80 -11.22 5.44
CA ALA A 5 -22.63 -10.50 5.96
C ALA A 5 -21.40 -11.43 6.03
N VAL A 6 -21.59 -12.67 6.47
CA VAL A 6 -20.52 -13.70 6.55
C VAL A 6 -20.04 -14.07 5.12
N LEU A 7 -20.93 -14.22 4.17
CA LEU A 7 -20.58 -14.47 2.77
C LEU A 7 -19.84 -13.29 2.13
N LYS A 8 -20.20 -12.04 2.46
CA LYS A 8 -19.45 -10.85 2.02
C LYS A 8 -18.03 -10.83 2.59
N VAL A 9 -17.86 -11.14 3.87
CA VAL A 9 -16.54 -11.18 4.53
C VAL A 9 -15.66 -12.29 3.96
N GLN A 10 -16.21 -13.47 3.70
CA GLN A 10 -15.47 -14.57 3.08
C GLN A 10 -15.11 -14.29 1.61
N HIS A 11 -15.96 -13.57 0.87
CA HIS A 11 -15.68 -13.19 -0.51
C HIS A 11 -14.61 -12.08 -0.60
N VAL A 12 -14.61 -11.15 0.36
CA VAL A 12 -13.61 -10.08 0.49
C VAL A 12 -12.19 -10.64 0.70
N ARG A 13 -12.05 -11.69 1.52
CA ARG A 13 -10.74 -12.29 1.80
C ARG A 13 -10.12 -13.11 0.66
N LYS A 14 -10.88 -13.41 -0.41
CA LYS A 14 -10.38 -14.27 -1.51
C LYS A 14 -9.52 -13.56 -2.56
N HIS A 15 -9.55 -12.22 -2.62
CA HIS A 15 -8.87 -11.44 -3.65
C HIS A 15 -8.20 -10.21 -3.04
N CYS A 16 -7.36 -10.41 -2.01
CA CYS A 16 -6.60 -9.34 -1.40
C CYS A 16 -5.27 -9.13 -2.12
N ILE A 17 -4.84 -7.88 -2.15
CA ILE A 17 -3.56 -7.47 -2.69
C ILE A 17 -2.83 -6.60 -1.67
N LEU A 18 -1.54 -6.86 -1.49
CA LEU A 18 -0.61 -5.99 -0.79
C LEU A 18 0.15 -5.17 -1.82
N MET A 19 0.07 -3.84 -1.70
CA MET A 19 0.83 -2.91 -2.54
C MET A 19 1.86 -2.18 -1.69
N CYS A 20 3.07 -2.00 -2.23
CA CYS A 20 4.16 -1.27 -1.61
C CYS A 20 4.56 -0.10 -2.52
N CYS A 21 4.60 1.11 -1.98
CA CYS A 21 4.93 2.32 -2.72
C CYS A 21 5.86 3.21 -1.90
N THR A 22 6.91 3.73 -2.53
CA THR A 22 7.87 4.66 -1.94
C THR A 22 7.65 6.08 -2.44
N PHE A 23 8.17 7.07 -1.72
CA PHE A 23 8.04 8.50 -2.06
C PHE A 23 9.29 9.30 -1.65
N SER A 24 9.41 10.49 -2.26
CA SER A 24 10.62 11.33 -2.19
C SER A 24 10.80 12.14 -0.91
N THR A 25 9.71 12.49 -0.24
CA THR A 25 9.73 13.44 0.87
C THR A 25 9.19 12.78 2.13
N ALA A 26 9.97 12.77 3.20
CA ALA A 26 9.58 12.16 4.47
C ALA A 26 8.26 12.73 5.00
N LEU A 27 7.31 11.87 5.29
CA LEU A 27 6.01 12.24 5.85
C LEU A 27 6.11 12.59 7.33
N LYS A 28 5.59 13.75 7.70
CA LYS A 28 5.42 14.12 9.11
C LYS A 28 4.46 13.13 9.80
N LYS A 29 4.80 12.70 11.01
CA LYS A 29 4.00 11.71 11.75
C LYS A 29 2.51 12.09 11.84
N LYS A 30 2.21 13.36 12.09
CA LYS A 30 0.84 13.89 12.21
C LYS A 30 0.04 13.77 10.90
N ASP A 31 0.72 13.83 9.75
CA ASP A 31 0.06 13.85 8.44
C ASP A 31 -0.18 12.44 7.88
N ARG A 32 0.50 11.44 8.43
CA ARG A 32 0.38 10.03 7.97
C ARG A 32 -1.02 9.49 8.17
N GLU A 33 -1.62 9.67 9.33
CA GLU A 33 -2.96 9.15 9.63
C GLU A 33 -4.02 9.77 8.73
N GLU A 34 -3.93 11.09 8.48
CA GLU A 34 -4.83 11.78 7.56
C GLU A 34 -4.64 11.33 6.12
N LEU A 35 -3.38 11.14 5.69
CA LEU A 35 -3.08 10.60 4.37
C LEU A 35 -3.67 9.20 4.21
N TYR A 36 -3.50 8.32 5.20
CA TYR A 36 -4.02 6.96 5.15
C TYR A 36 -5.55 6.95 5.11
N ALA A 37 -6.21 7.80 5.89
CA ALA A 37 -7.67 7.96 5.85
C ALA A 37 -8.14 8.44 4.47
N TYR A 38 -7.43 9.41 3.87
CA TYR A 38 -7.71 9.90 2.52
C TYR A 38 -7.54 8.80 1.47
N MET A 39 -6.44 8.04 1.51
CA MET A 39 -6.18 6.91 0.61
C MET A 39 -7.25 5.81 0.74
N MET A 40 -7.71 5.52 1.95
CA MET A 40 -8.84 4.60 2.15
C MET A 40 -10.12 5.08 1.44
N GLY A 41 -10.36 6.38 1.42
CA GLY A 41 -11.46 7.00 0.68
C GLY A 41 -11.34 6.76 -0.83
N ILE A 42 -10.15 6.97 -1.40
CA ILE A 42 -9.88 6.72 -2.83
C ILE A 42 -10.11 5.24 -3.17
N ILE A 43 -9.60 4.34 -2.33
CA ILE A 43 -9.75 2.88 -2.52
C ILE A 43 -11.24 2.50 -2.56
N ARG A 44 -12.06 3.01 -1.64
CA ARG A 44 -13.52 2.79 -1.64
C ARG A 44 -14.19 3.35 -2.89
N HIS A 45 -13.76 4.51 -3.35
CA HIS A 45 -14.27 5.12 -4.58
C HIS A 45 -13.94 4.29 -5.84
N CYS A 46 -12.91 3.45 -5.79
CA CYS A 46 -12.58 2.49 -6.83
C CYS A 46 -13.29 1.13 -6.66
N ASN A 47 -14.37 1.04 -5.90
CA ASN A 47 -15.12 -0.19 -5.62
C ASN A 47 -14.25 -1.29 -4.96
N SER A 48 -13.24 -0.88 -4.22
CA SER A 48 -12.34 -1.75 -3.47
C SER A 48 -12.55 -1.54 -1.96
N ILE A 49 -12.22 -2.55 -1.17
CA ILE A 49 -12.34 -2.49 0.29
C ILE A 49 -10.95 -2.32 0.87
N PRO A 50 -10.63 -1.16 1.47
CA PRO A 50 -9.39 -0.99 2.21
C PRO A 50 -9.44 -1.84 3.49
N ILE A 51 -8.38 -2.61 3.74
CA ILE A 51 -8.27 -3.47 4.92
C ILE A 51 -7.30 -2.84 5.91
N ARG A 52 -6.09 -2.49 5.47
CA ARG A 52 -5.08 -1.84 6.29
C ARG A 52 -4.17 -0.96 5.42
N ILE A 53 -3.81 0.20 5.94
CA ILE A 53 -2.74 1.04 5.38
C ILE A 53 -1.80 1.39 6.53
N GLY A 54 -0.53 1.31 6.27
CA GLY A 54 0.53 1.67 7.20
C GLY A 54 1.86 1.80 6.48
N GLY A 55 2.89 2.18 7.20
CA GLY A 55 4.22 2.35 6.64
C GLY A 55 5.10 3.21 7.53
N THR A 56 6.15 3.73 6.96
CA THR A 56 7.12 4.58 7.64
C THR A 56 7.09 6.01 7.07
N ASN A 57 8.20 6.73 7.19
CA ASN A 57 8.34 8.08 6.68
C ASN A 57 8.70 8.16 5.19
N ASP A 58 9.00 7.04 4.54
CA ASP A 58 9.48 6.96 3.15
C ASP A 58 8.72 5.97 2.27
N HIS A 59 7.84 5.14 2.84
CA HIS A 59 7.01 4.20 2.08
C HIS A 59 5.69 3.87 2.76
N VAL A 60 4.77 3.32 1.98
CA VAL A 60 3.43 2.91 2.40
C VAL A 60 3.14 1.50 1.91
N HIS A 61 2.57 0.70 2.80
CA HIS A 61 1.94 -0.58 2.49
C HIS A 61 0.42 -0.43 2.50
N ILE A 62 -0.24 -0.92 1.47
CA ILE A 62 -1.69 -0.87 1.31
C ILE A 62 -2.21 -2.29 1.14
N LEU A 63 -3.01 -2.77 2.07
CA LEU A 63 -3.74 -4.02 1.96
C LEU A 63 -5.21 -3.72 1.66
N CYS A 64 -5.69 -4.18 0.53
CA CYS A 64 -7.07 -4.00 0.11
C CYS A 64 -7.56 -5.15 -0.77
N THR A 65 -8.84 -5.18 -1.10
CA THR A 65 -9.33 -6.08 -2.14
C THR A 65 -8.94 -5.57 -3.53
N LEU A 66 -8.74 -6.48 -4.47
CA LEU A 66 -8.49 -6.11 -5.86
C LEU A 66 -9.79 -5.62 -6.51
N PRO A 67 -9.83 -4.43 -7.10
CA PRO A 67 -10.98 -3.98 -7.89
C PRO A 67 -11.15 -4.85 -9.14
N ARG A 68 -12.41 -5.01 -9.60
CA ARG A 68 -12.72 -5.90 -10.74
C ARG A 68 -12.73 -5.22 -12.09
N ASP A 69 -12.89 -3.92 -12.09
CA ASP A 69 -13.20 -3.05 -13.24
C ASP A 69 -12.08 -2.06 -13.58
N ILE A 70 -10.92 -2.18 -12.92
CA ILE A 70 -9.77 -1.32 -13.13
C ILE A 70 -8.49 -2.14 -13.13
N LEU A 71 -7.55 -1.81 -13.98
CA LEU A 71 -6.21 -2.42 -13.97
C LEU A 71 -5.44 -2.01 -12.72
N ILE A 72 -4.60 -2.90 -12.20
CA ILE A 72 -3.78 -2.64 -11.00
C ILE A 72 -2.93 -1.37 -11.21
N ALA A 73 -2.33 -1.20 -12.37
CA ALA A 73 -1.52 -0.03 -12.69
C ALA A 73 -2.31 1.28 -12.60
N ASP A 74 -3.54 1.30 -13.14
CA ASP A 74 -4.41 2.47 -13.09
C ASP A 74 -4.93 2.73 -11.68
N PHE A 75 -5.20 1.68 -10.93
CA PHE A 75 -5.60 1.76 -9.52
C PHE A 75 -4.50 2.41 -8.67
N VAL A 76 -3.27 1.92 -8.78
CA VAL A 76 -2.11 2.50 -8.09
C VAL A 76 -1.85 3.94 -8.53
N LYS A 77 -1.92 4.22 -9.84
CA LYS A 77 -1.77 5.57 -10.39
C LYS A 77 -2.79 6.53 -9.79
N LYS A 78 -4.05 6.11 -9.67
CA LYS A 78 -5.12 6.93 -9.09
C LYS A 78 -4.87 7.23 -7.61
N ILE A 79 -4.44 6.23 -6.82
CA ILE A 79 -4.07 6.40 -5.42
C ILE A 79 -2.90 7.40 -5.30
N LYS A 80 -1.83 7.20 -6.06
CA LYS A 80 -0.63 8.05 -6.03
C LYS A 80 -0.96 9.49 -6.45
N HIS A 81 -1.68 9.68 -7.54
CA HIS A 81 -2.03 11.02 -8.01
C HIS A 81 -2.86 11.80 -6.99
N SER A 82 -3.95 11.22 -6.52
CA SER A 82 -4.86 11.90 -5.59
C SER A 82 -4.21 12.17 -4.24
N SER A 83 -3.42 11.23 -3.71
CA SER A 83 -2.70 11.42 -2.43
C SER A 83 -1.58 12.47 -2.53
N SER A 84 -0.90 12.56 -3.67
CA SER A 84 0.09 13.61 -3.93
C SER A 84 -0.56 15.01 -3.95
N SER A 85 -1.70 15.15 -4.62
CA SER A 85 -2.47 16.41 -4.65
C SER A 85 -2.92 16.81 -3.25
N PHE A 86 -3.49 15.87 -2.50
CA PHE A 86 -3.92 16.09 -1.11
C PHE A 86 -2.79 16.63 -0.22
N LEU A 87 -1.59 16.03 -0.29
CA LEU A 87 -0.45 16.49 0.52
C LEU A 87 0.01 17.90 0.12
N LYS A 88 0.08 18.19 -1.17
CA LYS A 88 0.52 19.50 -1.68
C LYS A 88 -0.46 20.62 -1.32
N GLU A 89 -1.76 20.33 -1.34
CA GLU A 89 -2.79 21.28 -0.91
C GLU A 89 -2.77 21.51 0.60
N LYS A 90 -2.38 20.50 1.36
CA LYS A 90 -2.37 20.56 2.83
C LYS A 90 -1.23 21.43 3.39
N ASP A 91 -0.02 21.33 2.83
CA ASP A 91 1.15 22.03 3.37
C ASP A 91 2.20 22.23 2.24
N ASN A 92 2.67 23.47 2.09
CA ASN A 92 3.73 23.82 1.14
C ASN A 92 5.03 23.02 1.34
N PHE A 93 5.24 22.45 2.53
CA PHE A 93 6.33 21.50 2.79
C PHE A 93 6.31 20.31 1.82
N TYR A 94 5.11 19.89 1.36
CA TYR A 94 4.94 18.78 0.43
C TYR A 94 4.94 19.22 -1.04
N PHE A 95 5.26 20.48 -1.35
CA PHE A 95 5.29 20.92 -2.74
C PHE A 95 6.23 20.10 -3.62
N PRO A 96 7.46 19.71 -3.15
CA PRO A 96 8.34 18.82 -3.90
C PRO A 96 7.99 17.33 -3.78
N PHE A 97 6.88 16.95 -3.10
CA PHE A 97 6.49 15.56 -2.91
C PHE A 97 6.13 14.91 -4.25
N TYR A 98 6.70 13.74 -4.50
CA TYR A 98 6.31 12.84 -5.58
C TYR A 98 6.47 11.39 -5.14
N TRP A 99 5.63 10.53 -5.67
CA TRP A 99 5.80 9.09 -5.57
C TRP A 99 6.91 8.64 -6.49
N GLN A 100 7.76 7.74 -6.04
CA GLN A 100 8.71 7.09 -6.93
C GLN A 100 7.99 6.29 -8.01
N ALA A 101 8.64 6.13 -9.16
CA ALA A 101 8.13 5.30 -10.24
C ALA A 101 8.03 3.84 -9.79
N GLY A 102 7.08 3.11 -10.33
CA GLY A 102 6.88 1.71 -9.96
C GLY A 102 6.10 1.51 -8.66
N TYR A 103 5.86 0.25 -8.35
CA TYR A 103 5.18 -0.23 -7.15
C TYR A 103 5.37 -1.75 -7.04
N GLY A 104 5.31 -2.30 -5.81
CA GLY A 104 5.11 -3.72 -5.57
C GLY A 104 3.64 -4.06 -5.47
N ALA A 105 3.24 -5.21 -6.02
CA ALA A 105 1.87 -5.71 -5.89
C ALA A 105 1.91 -7.24 -5.75
N PHE A 106 1.46 -7.73 -4.59
CA PHE A 106 1.53 -9.13 -4.20
C PHE A 106 0.14 -9.64 -3.83
N SER A 107 -0.24 -10.80 -4.34
CA SER A 107 -1.50 -11.43 -3.93
C SER A 107 -1.40 -11.94 -2.50
N VAL A 108 -2.47 -11.75 -1.73
CA VAL A 108 -2.54 -12.18 -0.33
C VAL A 108 -3.67 -13.18 -0.17
N SER A 109 -3.33 -14.41 0.21
CA SER A 109 -4.34 -15.44 0.48
C SER A 109 -5.12 -15.14 1.75
N SER A 110 -6.34 -15.61 1.82
CA SER A 110 -7.22 -15.39 2.98
C SER A 110 -6.63 -15.89 4.30
N SER A 111 -5.77 -16.91 4.24
CA SER A 111 -5.13 -17.51 5.43
C SER A 111 -4.03 -16.64 6.05
N ILE A 112 -3.45 -15.70 5.29
CA ILE A 112 -2.35 -14.83 5.76
C ILE A 112 -2.74 -13.36 5.91
N VAL A 113 -4.02 -13.00 5.67
CA VAL A 113 -4.49 -11.61 5.82
C VAL A 113 -4.19 -11.04 7.21
N ASP A 114 -4.46 -11.80 8.26
CA ASP A 114 -4.25 -11.33 9.64
C ASP A 114 -2.74 -11.14 9.94
N LYS A 115 -1.87 -12.01 9.41
CA LYS A 115 -0.41 -11.85 9.50
C LYS A 115 0.05 -10.60 8.73
N THR A 116 -0.53 -10.34 7.57
CA THR A 116 -0.21 -9.17 6.75
C THR A 116 -0.65 -7.87 7.45
N ILE A 117 -1.80 -7.87 8.13
CA ILE A 117 -2.24 -6.74 8.95
C ILE A 117 -1.22 -6.48 10.08
N ALA A 118 -0.86 -7.52 10.84
CA ALA A 118 0.13 -7.40 11.92
C ALA A 118 1.49 -6.91 11.40
N TYR A 119 1.93 -7.37 10.23
CA TYR A 119 3.12 -6.90 9.55
C TYR A 119 3.05 -5.41 9.24
N ILE A 120 1.94 -4.91 8.66
CA ILE A 120 1.74 -3.49 8.35
C ILE A 120 1.72 -2.64 9.63
N ASP A 121 1.09 -3.13 10.69
CA ASP A 121 1.01 -2.40 11.97
C ASP A 121 2.37 -2.29 12.67
N ASN A 122 3.26 -3.26 12.45
CA ASN A 122 4.58 -3.31 13.08
C ASN A 122 5.71 -2.69 12.21
N GLN A 123 5.39 -2.01 11.11
CA GLN A 123 6.37 -1.43 10.19
C GLN A 123 7.41 -0.54 10.87
N MET A 124 7.02 0.28 11.83
CA MET A 124 7.93 1.14 12.58
C MET A 124 8.97 0.36 13.39
N MET A 125 8.62 -0.83 13.89
CA MET A 125 9.54 -1.70 14.62
C MET A 125 10.46 -2.48 13.66
N HIS A 126 9.95 -2.93 12.52
CA HIS A 126 10.71 -3.65 11.51
C HIS A 126 11.84 -2.79 10.93
N HIS A 127 11.59 -1.51 10.66
CA HIS A 127 12.58 -0.60 10.08
C HIS A 127 13.71 -0.16 11.02
N HIS A 128 13.67 -0.53 12.29
CA HIS A 128 14.86 -0.45 13.15
C HIS A 128 15.90 -1.55 12.82
N THR A 129 15.49 -2.63 12.14
CA THR A 129 16.33 -3.81 11.89
C THR A 129 16.54 -4.14 10.41
N MET A 130 15.70 -3.59 9.53
CA MET A 130 15.70 -3.93 8.11
C MET A 130 15.31 -2.71 7.27
N THR A 131 16.05 -2.44 6.19
CA THR A 131 15.75 -1.38 5.22
C THR A 131 14.60 -1.78 4.31
N PHE A 132 13.91 -0.80 3.70
CA PHE A 132 12.88 -1.06 2.69
C PHE A 132 13.41 -1.93 1.53
N ARG A 133 14.66 -1.70 1.10
CA ARG A 133 15.29 -2.47 0.02
C ARG A 133 15.42 -3.95 0.38
N GLU A 134 15.88 -4.25 1.58
CA GLU A 134 16.01 -5.63 2.08
C GLU A 134 14.64 -6.30 2.20
N GLU A 135 13.66 -5.59 2.73
CA GLU A 135 12.28 -6.05 2.86
C GLU A 135 11.65 -6.35 1.49
N TYR A 136 11.77 -5.43 0.55
CA TYR A 136 11.23 -5.60 -0.81
C TYR A 136 11.90 -6.76 -1.55
N THR A 137 13.21 -6.92 -1.38
CA THR A 137 13.96 -8.07 -1.91
C THR A 137 13.46 -9.39 -1.33
N MET A 138 13.11 -9.43 -0.05
CA MET A 138 12.52 -10.62 0.57
C MET A 138 11.17 -10.97 -0.08
N PHE A 139 10.29 -10.00 -0.32
CA PHE A 139 9.04 -10.25 -1.03
C PHE A 139 9.27 -10.80 -2.43
N LEU A 140 10.17 -10.20 -3.20
CA LEU A 140 10.47 -10.68 -4.55
C LEU A 140 10.94 -12.14 -4.54
N LYS A 141 11.77 -12.52 -3.58
CA LYS A 141 12.23 -13.91 -3.40
C LYS A 141 11.11 -14.84 -2.93
N GLU A 142 10.28 -14.42 -1.97
CA GLU A 142 9.17 -15.23 -1.43
C GLU A 142 8.13 -15.55 -2.51
N TYR A 143 7.90 -14.61 -3.43
CA TYR A 143 6.96 -14.76 -4.54
C TYR A 143 7.61 -15.30 -5.82
N ASP A 144 8.88 -15.73 -5.76
CA ASP A 144 9.65 -16.27 -6.89
C ASP A 144 9.59 -15.35 -8.14
N ILE A 145 9.78 -14.05 -7.89
CA ILE A 145 9.78 -13.01 -8.93
C ILE A 145 11.20 -12.73 -9.34
N ASP A 146 11.52 -13.00 -10.60
CA ASP A 146 12.77 -12.56 -11.21
C ASP A 146 12.83 -11.03 -11.28
N TYR A 147 13.93 -10.44 -10.81
CA TYR A 147 14.12 -9.00 -10.83
C TYR A 147 15.56 -8.62 -11.16
N ASN A 148 15.72 -7.44 -11.73
CA ASN A 148 17.02 -6.82 -11.94
C ASN A 148 17.16 -5.65 -10.94
N GLU A 149 18.17 -5.71 -10.09
CA GLU A 149 18.39 -4.70 -9.04
C GLU A 149 18.56 -3.28 -9.60
N ASP A 150 19.18 -3.15 -10.78
CA ASP A 150 19.35 -1.86 -11.45
C ASP A 150 18.05 -1.20 -11.89
N TYR A 151 16.98 -1.96 -12.05
CA TYR A 151 15.66 -1.46 -12.43
C TYR A 151 14.71 -1.28 -11.24
N VAL A 152 14.76 -2.21 -10.29
CA VAL A 152 13.82 -2.25 -9.15
C VAL A 152 14.09 -1.11 -8.17
N PHE A 153 15.36 -0.71 -8.02
CA PHE A 153 15.80 0.29 -7.03
C PHE A 153 16.40 1.54 -7.68
N ARG A 154 16.06 1.84 -8.94
CA ARG A 154 16.40 3.13 -9.56
C ARG A 154 15.62 4.25 -8.90
N ASP A 155 16.37 5.25 -8.42
CA ASP A 155 15.84 6.54 -8.00
C ASP A 155 15.34 7.37 -9.19
#